data_4af2323f06b74c048f0e5ddcc208de68
#
_entry.id   4af2323f06b74c048f0e5ddcc208de68
#
_cell.length_a   1.000
_cell.length_b   1.000
_cell.length_c   1.000
_cell.angle_alpha   90.00
_cell.angle_beta   90.00
_cell.angle_gamma   90.00
#
_symmetry.space_group_name_H-M   'P 1'
#
loop_
_entity.id
_entity.type
_entity.pdbx_description
1 polymer ?
#
loop_
_entity_poly.entity_id
_entity_poly.type
_entity_poly.pdbx_seq_one_letter_code
_entity_poly.pdbx_strand_id
1 'polypeptide(L)' 'MFIKVKNNNIIKELNSILKKKFNIKSKITAETTLSNLKNWDSLKQLDFIMMIEKKFNVKFQLTEMFKLKKIKEFILILKK' A
#
# COMPACT_ATOMS: atom_id res chain seq x y z
N MET A 1 -5.92 -20.07 -11.58
CA MET A 1 -6.46 -19.00 -12.42
C MET A 1 -5.68 -17.73 -12.24
N PHE A 2 -5.39 -17.07 -13.32
CA PHE A 2 -4.60 -15.85 -13.30
C PHE A 2 -5.51 -14.63 -13.32
N ILE A 3 -5.30 -13.70 -12.39
CA ILE A 3 -6.09 -12.49 -12.33
C ILE A 3 -5.18 -11.30 -12.56
N LYS A 4 -5.49 -10.54 -13.61
CA LYS A 4 -4.74 -9.33 -13.90
C LYS A 4 -5.36 -8.17 -13.14
N VAL A 5 -4.55 -7.50 -12.31
CA VAL A 5 -5.03 -6.41 -11.48
C VAL A 5 -4.78 -5.09 -12.19
N LYS A 6 -5.83 -4.29 -12.36
CA LYS A 6 -5.72 -2.98 -12.98
C LYS A 6 -5.40 -1.93 -11.92
N ASN A 7 -4.89 -0.76 -12.36
CA ASN A 7 -4.54 0.32 -11.44
C ASN A 7 -5.68 0.69 -10.50
N ASN A 8 -6.90 0.80 -11.03
CA ASN A 8 -8.04 1.17 -10.21
C ASN A 8 -8.30 0.15 -9.11
N ASN A 9 -8.13 -1.13 -9.44
CA ASN A 9 -8.34 -2.17 -8.43
C ASN A 9 -7.25 -2.15 -7.37
N ILE A 10 -6.02 -1.86 -7.79
CA ILE A 10 -4.90 -1.80 -6.84
C ILE A 10 -5.15 -0.69 -5.83
N ILE A 11 -5.49 0.51 -6.30
CA ILE A 11 -5.68 1.64 -5.39
C ILE A 11 -6.89 1.40 -4.46
N LYS A 12 -7.92 0.74 -4.95
CA LYS A 12 -9.06 0.40 -4.12
C LYS A 12 -8.67 -0.57 -3.01
N GLU A 13 -7.84 -1.54 -3.33
CA GLU A 13 -7.40 -2.51 -2.33
C GLU A 13 -6.50 -1.85 -1.29
N LEU A 14 -5.56 -1.01 -1.72
CA LEU A 14 -4.70 -0.29 -0.79
C LEU A 14 -5.52 0.63 0.10
N ASN A 15 -6.47 1.33 -0.49
CA ASN A 15 -7.36 2.22 0.25
C ASN A 15 -8.16 1.43 1.29
N SER A 16 -8.67 0.27 0.91
CA SER A 16 -9.44 -0.58 1.81
C SER A 16 -8.60 -1.01 3.01
N ILE A 17 -7.35 -1.42 2.76
CA ILE A 17 -6.46 -1.81 3.85
C ILE A 17 -6.23 -0.64 4.80
N LEU A 18 -5.93 0.54 4.26
CA LEU A 18 -5.65 1.70 5.08
C LEU A 18 -6.86 2.10 5.92
N LYS A 19 -8.05 2.06 5.33
CA LYS A 19 -9.25 2.46 6.04
C LYS A 19 -9.68 1.45 7.08
N LYS A 20 -9.60 0.17 6.75
CA LYS A 20 -10.11 -0.87 7.63
C LYS A 20 -9.11 -1.31 8.69
N LYS A 21 -7.84 -1.42 8.33
CA LYS A 21 -6.83 -1.93 9.24
C LYS A 21 -6.11 -0.83 10.01
N PHE A 22 -5.98 0.35 9.42
CA PHE A 22 -5.27 1.45 10.06
C PHE A 22 -6.19 2.61 10.45
N ASN A 23 -7.49 2.44 10.20
CA ASN A 23 -8.49 3.42 10.61
C ASN A 23 -8.22 4.81 10.03
N ILE A 24 -7.70 4.86 8.82
CA ILE A 24 -7.42 6.12 8.14
C ILE A 24 -8.74 6.65 7.56
N LYS A 25 -9.07 7.88 7.86
CA LYS A 25 -10.32 8.48 7.42
C LYS A 25 -10.14 9.48 6.30
N SER A 26 -8.91 9.88 6.04
CA SER A 26 -8.60 10.81 4.96
C SER A 26 -8.82 10.14 3.61
N LYS A 27 -9.03 10.98 2.59
CA LYS A 27 -9.11 10.49 1.23
C LYS A 27 -7.73 10.03 0.77
N ILE A 28 -7.67 8.84 0.20
CA ILE A 28 -6.42 8.24 -0.27
C ILE A 28 -6.41 8.29 -1.80
N THR A 29 -5.35 8.87 -2.35
CA THR A 29 -5.14 8.92 -3.80
C THR A 29 -3.75 8.38 -4.11
N ALA A 30 -3.44 8.27 -5.40
CA ALA A 30 -2.12 7.83 -5.83
C ALA A 30 -1.01 8.76 -5.33
N GLU A 31 -1.34 10.03 -5.12
CA GLU A 31 -0.36 11.02 -4.65
C GLU A 31 -0.22 11.06 -3.14
N THR A 32 -1.02 10.31 -2.42
CA THR A 32 -0.95 10.30 -0.96
C THR A 32 0.42 9.82 -0.50
N THR A 33 1.05 10.59 0.39
CA THR A 33 2.30 10.22 1.04
C THR A 33 1.98 9.60 2.38
N LEU A 34 2.41 8.35 2.59
CA LEU A 34 2.04 7.60 3.79
C LEU A 34 2.47 8.30 5.07
N SER A 35 3.66 8.89 5.08
CA SER A 35 4.17 9.54 6.28
C SER A 35 3.33 10.75 6.68
N ASN A 36 2.50 11.27 5.79
CA ASN A 36 1.59 12.37 6.12
C ASN A 36 0.30 11.89 6.77
N LEU A 37 0.08 10.60 6.81
CA LEU A 37 -1.11 10.06 7.46
C LEU A 37 -0.95 10.14 8.98
N LYS A 38 -2.07 10.39 9.65
CA LYS A 38 -2.05 10.56 11.10
C LYS A 38 -1.50 9.33 11.79
N ASN A 39 -0.54 9.56 12.69
CA ASN A 39 0.07 8.50 13.50
C ASN A 39 0.83 7.45 12.69
N TRP A 40 1.21 7.77 11.47
CA TRP A 40 1.98 6.84 10.65
C TRP A 40 3.42 6.79 11.15
N ASP A 41 3.99 5.58 11.26
CA ASP A 41 5.36 5.39 11.68
C ASP A 41 5.93 4.15 10.98
N SER A 42 7.16 3.79 11.34
CA SER A 42 7.84 2.66 10.70
C SER A 42 7.12 1.34 10.92
N LEU A 43 6.53 1.17 12.08
CA LEU A 43 5.81 -0.06 12.39
C LEU A 43 4.57 -0.20 11.51
N LYS A 44 3.84 0.90 11.34
CA LYS A 44 2.67 0.87 10.45
C LYS A 44 3.08 0.66 9.00
N GLN A 45 4.21 1.25 8.61
CA GLN A 45 4.74 1.04 7.27
C GLN A 45 5.00 -0.44 7.03
N LEU A 46 5.66 -1.10 7.96
CA LEU A 46 5.96 -2.51 7.84
C LEU A 46 4.69 -3.36 7.83
N ASP A 47 3.75 -3.07 8.73
CA ASP A 47 2.48 -3.79 8.77
C ASP A 47 1.72 -3.66 7.46
N PHE A 48 1.68 -2.45 6.91
CA PHE A 48 0.99 -2.18 5.66
C PHE A 48 1.61 -3.02 4.53
N ILE A 49 2.94 -3.03 4.45
CA ILE A 49 3.63 -3.79 3.41
C ILE A 49 3.37 -5.29 3.58
N MET A 50 3.38 -5.78 4.80
CA MET A 50 3.11 -7.21 5.03
C MET A 50 1.70 -7.59 4.61
N MET A 51 0.74 -6.71 4.82
CA MET A 51 -0.63 -6.96 4.37
C MET A 51 -0.72 -6.97 2.85
N ILE A 52 0.02 -6.08 2.20
CA ILE A 52 0.06 -6.05 0.74
C ILE A 52 0.68 -7.33 0.20
N GLU A 53 1.78 -7.77 0.79
CA GLU A 53 2.44 -9.00 0.36
C GLU A 53 1.48 -10.18 0.41
N LYS A 54 0.72 -10.25 1.47
CA LYS A 54 -0.23 -11.33 1.67
C LYS A 54 -1.38 -11.25 0.67
N LYS A 55 -1.93 -10.06 0.50
CA LYS A 55 -3.11 -9.88 -0.33
C LYS A 55 -2.81 -10.05 -1.81
N PHE A 56 -1.67 -9.55 -2.26
CA PHE A 56 -1.31 -9.59 -3.68
C PHE A 56 -0.35 -10.72 -4.01
N ASN A 57 0.05 -11.49 -3.00
CA ASN A 57 0.98 -12.61 -3.17
C ASN A 57 2.28 -12.16 -3.82
N VAL A 58 2.85 -11.08 -3.29
CA VAL A 58 4.11 -10.51 -3.77
C VAL A 58 5.08 -10.40 -2.61
N LYS A 59 6.35 -10.17 -2.95
CA LYS A 59 7.39 -9.98 -1.97
C LYS A 59 8.11 -8.66 -2.22
N PHE A 60 8.30 -7.89 -1.18
CA PHE A 60 9.09 -6.67 -1.23
C PHE A 60 10.46 -6.93 -0.65
N GLN A 61 11.49 -6.34 -1.23
CA GLN A 61 12.81 -6.41 -0.66
C GLN A 61 12.89 -5.47 0.54
N LEU A 62 13.72 -5.84 1.51
CA LEU A 62 13.86 -5.03 2.71
C LEU A 62 14.22 -3.58 2.37
N THR A 63 15.11 -3.41 1.37
CA THR A 63 15.51 -2.07 0.95
C THR A 63 14.36 -1.26 0.37
N GLU A 64 13.37 -1.92 -0.20
CA GLU A 64 12.20 -1.23 -0.76
C GLU A 64 11.20 -0.81 0.30
N MET A 65 11.12 -1.57 1.38
CA MET A 65 10.06 -1.40 2.36
C MET A 65 10.01 0.01 2.95
N PHE A 66 11.17 0.62 3.17
CA PHE A 66 11.22 1.93 3.79
C PHE A 66 11.48 3.06 2.81
N LYS A 67 11.69 2.73 1.53
CA LYS A 67 11.83 3.73 0.48
C LYS A 67 10.50 4.13 -0.12
N LEU A 68 9.52 3.26 -0.06
CA LEU A 68 8.21 3.52 -0.65
C LEU A 68 7.46 4.54 0.20
N LYS A 69 7.13 5.67 -0.39
CA LYS A 69 6.52 6.77 0.33
C LYS A 69 5.12 7.11 -0.14
N LYS A 70 4.88 7.03 -1.44
CA LYS A 70 3.58 7.38 -1.99
C LYS A 70 2.84 6.15 -2.47
N ILE A 71 1.52 6.25 -2.46
CA ILE A 71 0.68 5.14 -2.90
C ILE A 71 1.01 4.74 -4.33
N LYS A 72 1.29 5.71 -5.22
CA LYS A 72 1.61 5.38 -6.61
C LYS A 72 2.86 4.51 -6.74
N GLU A 73 3.78 4.62 -5.80
CA GLU A 73 4.99 3.79 -5.83
C GLU A 73 4.64 2.33 -5.58
N PHE A 74 3.72 2.07 -4.68
CA PHE A 74 3.22 0.71 -4.46
C PHE A 74 2.49 0.20 -5.69
N ILE A 75 1.69 1.06 -6.31
CA ILE A 75 0.95 0.67 -7.50
C ILE A 75 1.91 0.23 -8.62
N LEU A 76 3.01 0.98 -8.80
CA LEU A 76 3.98 0.63 -9.84
C LEU A 76 4.58 -0.75 -9.62
N ILE A 77 4.85 -1.11 -8.38
CA ILE A 77 5.39 -2.42 -8.07
C ILE A 77 4.33 -3.50 -8.28
N LEU A 78 3.12 -3.24 -7.84
CA LEU A 78 2.05 -4.24 -7.89
C LEU A 78 1.52 -4.50 -9.30
N LYS A 79 1.72 -3.56 -10.21
CA LYS A 79 1.28 -3.70 -11.61
C LYS A 79 2.15 -4.63 -12.43
N LYS A 80 3.34 -4.91 -12.01
CA LYS A 80 4.29 -5.68 -12.83
C LYS A 80 3.88 -7.14 -13.02
#